data_820ef1eb58e39b222147425f75ca59e4
#
_entry.id   820ef1eb58e39b222147425f75ca59e4
#
_cell.length_a   1.000
_cell.length_b   1.000
_cell.length_c   1.000
_cell.angle_alpha   90.00
_cell.angle_beta   90.00
_cell.angle_gamma   90.00
#
_symmetry.space_group_name_H-M   'P 1'
#
loop_
_entity.id
_entity.type
_entity.pdbx_description
1 polymer ?
#
loop_
_entity_poly.entity_id
_entity_poly.type
_entity_poly.pdbx_seq_one_letter_code
_entity_poly.pdbx_strand_id
1 'polypeptide(L)'
;MLPARKVTNMEQVPRPYGVLGRVLGHSYTPTIYRELAGLDYRKFERDPEDLEAFVRSDEWEGFNVTIPYKRDLVPYMDELSEVARRMGNINTVTRLADGRLRGDNTDYYGCKVLVESLGIDLAGKKAVVFGGSGGAGSTAMMVLADLGMRPVSIDRSGENTYENLKRHADAALALNCTPVGMFPACPAAPCSLESLPALEGLIDIVYNPARTALMMEAERRKVPNAGGLLMLVAQAAQAVERYTGERIDMARIMDVTARLSASEQNVALIGMPGCGKTRVGEQLAKLLDRTHVDIDRAFGEEAGMSCAEFIETQGEDAFRVRETEVLGRIAAQSGLVISCGGGVVTRSENYALLHQNSIIVMLDRPIDQLSKKGRPITARDGVEALAERRLPLYRAWADVVVQSRECAASTAAVVRDALPAML
;
A
#
# COMPACT_ATOMS: atom_id res chain seq x y z
N MET A 1 48.05 38.41 -34.33
CA MET A 1 47.38 37.14 -34.16
C MET A 1 47.11 36.98 -32.67
N LEU A 2 45.85 37.25 -32.28
CA LEU A 2 45.37 36.97 -30.88
C LEU A 2 44.84 35.56 -30.85
N PRO A 3 45.09 34.78 -29.81
CA PRO A 3 44.57 33.38 -29.73
C PRO A 3 43.09 33.38 -29.46
N ALA A 4 42.36 32.53 -30.21
CA ALA A 4 40.95 32.28 -30.04
C ALA A 4 40.66 31.74 -28.62
N ARG A 5 39.81 32.43 -27.88
CA ARG A 5 39.24 31.93 -26.63
C ARG A 5 38.43 30.68 -26.95
N LYS A 6 38.85 29.52 -26.43
CA LYS A 6 38.00 28.32 -26.29
C LYS A 6 36.85 28.68 -25.38
N VAL A 7 35.65 28.75 -25.94
CA VAL A 7 34.42 28.74 -25.18
C VAL A 7 34.32 27.31 -24.59
N THR A 8 34.62 27.16 -23.36
CA THR A 8 34.33 25.96 -22.58
C THR A 8 32.80 25.85 -22.49
N ASN A 9 32.23 24.88 -23.18
CA ASN A 9 30.88 24.42 -22.89
C ASN A 9 30.87 24.02 -21.40
N MET A 10 30.30 24.84 -20.55
CA MET A 10 29.89 24.41 -19.22
C MET A 10 28.80 23.37 -19.47
N GLU A 11 29.08 22.10 -19.20
CA GLU A 11 28.05 21.06 -19.12
C GLU A 11 27.02 21.56 -18.10
N GLN A 12 25.83 21.92 -18.60
CA GLN A 12 24.73 22.29 -17.73
C GLN A 12 24.37 21.04 -16.92
N VAL A 13 24.51 21.13 -15.60
CA VAL A 13 24.04 20.09 -14.70
C VAL A 13 22.57 19.85 -15.01
N PRO A 14 22.14 18.59 -15.29
CA PRO A 14 20.76 18.31 -15.61
C PRO A 14 19.85 18.80 -14.49
N ARG A 15 18.79 19.50 -14.84
CA ARG A 15 17.79 19.97 -13.87
C ARG A 15 17.04 18.76 -13.32
N PRO A 16 16.72 18.73 -12.00
CA PRO A 16 15.99 17.63 -11.43
C PRO A 16 14.51 17.65 -11.84
N TYR A 17 13.90 16.49 -11.78
CA TYR A 17 12.44 16.34 -11.72
C TYR A 17 11.98 16.37 -10.27
N GLY A 18 10.65 16.47 -10.03
CA GLY A 18 10.20 16.40 -8.65
C GLY A 18 8.69 16.48 -8.44
N VAL A 19 8.30 16.61 -7.19
CA VAL A 19 6.91 16.86 -6.79
C VAL A 19 6.82 18.18 -6.04
N LEU A 20 5.88 19.03 -6.45
CA LEU A 20 5.55 20.28 -5.78
C LEU A 20 4.34 20.10 -4.86
N GLY A 21 4.49 20.52 -3.62
CA GLY A 21 3.44 20.58 -2.63
C GLY A 21 3.77 21.57 -1.53
N ARG A 22 2.86 21.79 -0.59
CA ARG A 22 3.12 22.70 0.54
C ARG A 22 3.96 22.02 1.61
N VAL A 23 3.56 20.78 1.97
CA VAL A 23 4.27 19.91 2.92
C VAL A 23 4.26 18.50 2.35
N LEU A 24 5.43 17.92 2.18
CA LEU A 24 5.61 16.62 1.55
C LEU A 24 6.21 15.63 2.56
N GLY A 25 5.35 14.79 3.14
CA GLY A 25 5.74 13.72 4.04
C GLY A 25 6.52 12.57 3.37
N HIS A 26 6.55 11.41 4.00
CA HIS A 26 7.09 10.20 3.37
C HIS A 26 6.23 9.81 2.16
N SER A 27 6.89 9.46 1.04
CA SER A 27 6.24 9.11 -0.21
C SER A 27 7.10 8.11 -0.99
N TYR A 28 6.45 7.14 -1.63
CA TYR A 28 7.11 6.20 -2.56
C TYR A 28 7.52 6.87 -3.89
N THR A 29 7.05 8.08 -4.14
CA THR A 29 7.21 8.77 -5.42
C THR A 29 8.66 8.83 -5.89
N PRO A 30 9.67 9.25 -5.10
CA PRO A 30 11.07 9.28 -5.57
C PRO A 30 11.59 7.89 -5.98
N THR A 31 11.22 6.85 -5.24
CA THR A 31 11.60 5.47 -5.56
C THR A 31 10.95 5.02 -6.88
N ILE A 32 9.67 5.35 -7.10
CA ILE A 32 8.95 5.01 -8.34
C ILE A 32 9.63 5.64 -9.56
N TYR A 33 9.96 6.93 -9.52
CA TYR A 33 10.58 7.62 -10.66
C TYR A 33 11.98 7.11 -10.95
N ARG A 34 12.76 6.80 -9.91
CA ARG A 34 14.07 6.14 -10.05
C ARG A 34 13.94 4.76 -10.68
N GLU A 35 12.98 3.95 -10.22
CA GLU A 35 12.73 2.60 -10.72
C GLU A 35 12.20 2.62 -12.17
N LEU A 36 11.32 3.55 -12.53
CA LEU A 36 10.75 3.64 -13.87
C LEU A 36 11.78 4.10 -14.92
N ALA A 37 12.59 5.12 -14.60
CA ALA A 37 13.41 5.81 -15.59
C ALA A 37 14.74 6.37 -15.07
N GLY A 38 15.18 6.01 -13.86
CA GLY A 38 16.45 6.52 -13.31
C GLY A 38 16.50 8.01 -13.03
N LEU A 39 15.35 8.69 -12.91
CA LEU A 39 15.29 10.14 -12.78
C LEU A 39 15.78 10.61 -11.38
N ASP A 40 16.54 11.71 -11.34
CA ASP A 40 16.77 12.49 -10.11
C ASP A 40 15.47 13.21 -9.75
N TYR A 41 14.75 12.68 -8.77
CA TYR A 41 13.42 13.14 -8.41
C TYR A 41 13.40 13.69 -6.99
N ARG A 42 13.07 14.99 -6.86
CA ARG A 42 13.17 15.76 -5.61
C ARG A 42 11.80 16.19 -5.09
N LYS A 43 11.77 16.64 -3.85
CA LYS A 43 10.61 17.29 -3.23
C LYS A 43 10.81 18.80 -3.31
N PHE A 44 9.82 19.51 -3.86
CA PHE A 44 9.77 20.96 -3.89
C PHE A 44 8.66 21.43 -2.95
N GLU A 45 9.02 21.88 -1.77
CA GLU A 45 8.07 22.47 -0.81
C GLU A 45 8.07 23.98 -0.99
N ARG A 46 6.90 24.56 -1.25
CA ARG A 46 6.72 26.00 -1.47
C ARG A 46 5.44 26.47 -0.78
N ASP A 47 5.48 27.68 -0.25
CA ASP A 47 4.27 28.37 0.19
C ASP A 47 3.54 29.02 -1.00
N PRO A 48 2.23 29.34 -0.87
CA PRO A 48 1.44 29.87 -2.00
C PRO A 48 2.03 31.11 -2.68
N GLU A 49 2.67 31.99 -1.92
CA GLU A 49 3.32 33.21 -2.41
C GLU A 49 4.53 32.96 -3.30
N ASP A 50 5.17 31.80 -3.19
CA ASP A 50 6.37 31.46 -3.95
C ASP A 50 6.07 30.68 -5.25
N LEU A 51 4.82 30.31 -5.50
CA LEU A 51 4.43 29.43 -6.62
C LEU A 51 4.78 30.04 -7.98
N GLU A 52 4.50 31.32 -8.24
CA GLU A 52 4.80 31.93 -9.50
C GLU A 52 6.30 32.00 -9.76
N ALA A 53 7.08 32.41 -8.77
CA ALA A 53 8.53 32.45 -8.86
C ALA A 53 9.13 31.08 -9.14
N PHE A 54 8.66 30.03 -8.44
CA PHE A 54 9.09 28.66 -8.65
C PHE A 54 8.74 28.15 -10.05
N VAL A 55 7.50 28.33 -10.52
CA VAL A 55 7.04 27.85 -11.84
C VAL A 55 7.87 28.49 -12.96
N ARG A 56 8.27 29.76 -12.83
CA ARG A 56 9.08 30.49 -13.81
C ARG A 56 10.59 30.27 -13.64
N SER A 57 11.04 29.58 -12.59
CA SER A 57 12.45 29.34 -12.33
C SER A 57 13.07 28.27 -13.23
N ASP A 58 14.40 28.19 -13.17
CA ASP A 58 15.19 27.12 -13.80
C ASP A 58 15.57 25.99 -12.82
N GLU A 59 14.87 25.88 -11.70
CA GLU A 59 15.15 24.89 -10.66
C GLU A 59 14.75 23.46 -11.03
N TRP A 60 13.93 23.27 -12.06
CA TRP A 60 13.32 22.01 -12.42
C TRP A 60 13.23 21.79 -13.94
N GLU A 61 13.21 20.52 -14.37
CA GLU A 61 12.97 20.11 -15.75
C GLU A 61 11.50 19.73 -16.01
N GLY A 62 10.86 19.09 -15.03
CA GLY A 62 9.45 18.77 -14.98
C GLY A 62 9.05 18.42 -13.55
N PHE A 63 7.79 18.59 -13.20
CA PHE A 63 7.34 18.24 -11.86
C PHE A 63 5.89 17.81 -11.79
N ASN A 64 5.61 16.94 -10.81
CA ASN A 64 4.24 16.64 -10.42
C ASN A 64 3.73 17.65 -9.40
N VAL A 65 2.42 17.82 -9.36
CA VAL A 65 1.73 18.72 -8.43
C VAL A 65 0.82 17.91 -7.53
N THR A 66 0.96 18.11 -6.21
CA THR A 66 0.03 17.52 -5.24
C THR A 66 -0.76 18.60 -4.48
N ILE A 67 -1.53 18.17 -3.50
CA ILE A 67 -2.33 19.06 -2.63
C ILE A 67 -1.42 20.12 -1.98
N PRO A 68 -1.88 21.39 -1.90
CA PRO A 68 -3.19 21.90 -2.36
C PRO A 68 -3.21 22.43 -3.80
N TYR A 69 -2.10 22.45 -4.54
CA TYR A 69 -1.78 23.33 -5.67
C TYR A 69 -2.28 22.87 -7.04
N LYS A 70 -2.97 21.72 -7.15
CA LYS A 70 -3.41 21.17 -8.46
C LYS A 70 -4.29 22.11 -9.29
N ARG A 71 -5.04 23.00 -8.67
CA ARG A 71 -5.86 24.02 -9.34
C ARG A 71 -5.13 25.35 -9.47
N ASP A 72 -4.34 25.70 -8.46
CA ASP A 72 -3.68 27.00 -8.37
C ASP A 72 -2.63 27.20 -9.47
N LEU A 73 -2.07 26.10 -9.98
CA LEU A 73 -1.06 26.14 -11.05
C LEU A 73 -1.64 26.21 -12.46
N VAL A 74 -2.93 25.96 -12.65
CA VAL A 74 -3.58 26.02 -13.98
C VAL A 74 -3.37 27.37 -14.67
N PRO A 75 -3.47 28.55 -14.01
CA PRO A 75 -3.27 29.85 -14.65
C PRO A 75 -1.85 30.11 -15.16
N TYR A 76 -0.85 29.36 -14.70
CA TYR A 76 0.54 29.53 -15.12
C TYR A 76 0.91 28.69 -16.35
N MET A 77 0.00 27.85 -16.86
CA MET A 77 0.23 26.96 -17.98
C MET A 77 -0.11 27.65 -19.30
N ASP A 78 0.80 27.55 -20.27
CA ASP A 78 0.57 28.02 -21.64
C ASP A 78 -0.32 27.05 -22.44
N GLU A 79 -0.29 25.76 -22.08
CA GLU A 79 -1.04 24.69 -22.72
C GLU A 79 -1.57 23.70 -21.68
N LEU A 80 -2.79 23.24 -21.88
CA LEU A 80 -3.38 22.16 -21.08
C LEU A 80 -3.72 20.97 -21.96
N SER A 81 -3.49 19.77 -21.46
CA SER A 81 -4.04 18.56 -22.08
C SER A 81 -5.57 18.57 -22.05
N GLU A 82 -6.21 17.76 -22.92
CA GLU A 82 -7.67 17.63 -22.91
C GLU A 82 -8.20 17.18 -21.56
N VAL A 83 -7.55 16.20 -20.94
CA VAL A 83 -7.88 15.70 -19.60
C VAL A 83 -7.78 16.81 -18.56
N ALA A 84 -6.67 17.56 -18.54
CA ALA A 84 -6.49 18.66 -17.59
C ALA A 84 -7.54 19.76 -17.75
N ARG A 85 -7.92 20.09 -19.00
CA ARG A 85 -9.00 21.05 -19.28
C ARG A 85 -10.35 20.57 -18.78
N ARG A 86 -10.72 19.31 -19.03
CA ARG A 86 -11.98 18.71 -18.57
C ARG A 86 -12.04 18.64 -17.04
N MET A 87 -10.91 18.34 -16.37
CA MET A 87 -10.83 18.24 -14.93
C MET A 87 -10.70 19.59 -14.22
N GLY A 88 -10.23 20.64 -14.92
CA GLY A 88 -9.95 21.94 -14.29
C GLY A 88 -8.82 21.91 -13.26
N ASN A 89 -7.92 20.94 -13.35
CA ASN A 89 -6.73 20.81 -12.49
C ASN A 89 -5.61 20.02 -13.19
N ILE A 90 -4.38 20.15 -12.67
CA ILE A 90 -3.20 19.48 -13.17
C ILE A 90 -2.46 18.75 -12.05
N ASN A 91 -1.80 17.65 -12.36
CA ASN A 91 -0.86 16.99 -11.46
C ASN A 91 0.54 16.82 -12.07
N THR A 92 0.76 17.30 -13.30
CA THR A 92 2.02 17.15 -14.02
C THR A 92 2.28 18.41 -14.83
N VAL A 93 3.49 18.98 -14.72
CA VAL A 93 3.95 20.14 -15.48
C VAL A 93 5.20 19.75 -16.26
N THR A 94 5.20 20.03 -17.55
CA THR A 94 6.31 19.76 -18.47
C THR A 94 6.72 21.03 -19.16
N ARG A 95 8.03 21.26 -19.31
CA ARG A 95 8.59 22.33 -20.10
C ARG A 95 8.74 21.85 -21.56
N LEU A 96 8.11 22.54 -22.48
CA LEU A 96 8.21 22.23 -23.91
C LEU A 96 9.54 22.75 -24.49
N ALA A 97 9.93 22.25 -25.68
CA ALA A 97 11.18 22.62 -26.32
C ALA A 97 11.28 24.13 -26.67
N ASP A 98 10.16 24.82 -26.80
CA ASP A 98 10.08 26.27 -27.01
C ASP A 98 10.02 27.09 -25.72
N GLY A 99 10.13 26.42 -24.57
CA GLY A 99 10.10 27.04 -23.23
C GLY A 99 8.71 27.22 -22.64
N ARG A 100 7.63 26.98 -23.39
CA ARG A 100 6.26 27.03 -22.87
C ARG A 100 6.01 25.91 -21.85
N LEU A 101 5.04 26.13 -20.98
CA LEU A 101 4.65 25.19 -19.94
C LEU A 101 3.36 24.47 -20.31
N ARG A 102 3.39 23.13 -20.25
CA ARG A 102 2.22 22.30 -20.45
C ARG A 102 1.81 21.63 -19.15
N GLY A 103 0.52 21.80 -18.79
CA GLY A 103 -0.14 21.13 -17.70
C GLY A 103 -0.91 19.88 -18.17
N ASP A 104 -0.73 18.78 -17.47
CA ASP A 104 -1.45 17.51 -17.68
C ASP A 104 -2.00 16.95 -16.37
N ASN A 105 -2.89 15.96 -16.46
CA ASN A 105 -3.37 15.22 -15.31
C ASN A 105 -3.24 13.71 -15.55
N THR A 106 -2.14 13.15 -15.04
CA THR A 106 -1.82 11.72 -15.17
C THR A 106 -2.56 10.83 -14.16
N ASP A 107 -3.22 11.40 -13.14
CA ASP A 107 -4.09 10.63 -12.22
C ASP A 107 -5.23 9.95 -12.99
N TYR A 108 -5.74 10.58 -14.05
CA TYR A 108 -6.75 10.00 -14.94
C TYR A 108 -6.28 8.68 -15.54
N TYR A 109 -5.08 8.65 -16.09
CA TYR A 109 -4.50 7.42 -16.66
C TYR A 109 -4.26 6.37 -15.60
N GLY A 110 -3.68 6.75 -14.46
CA GLY A 110 -3.47 5.83 -13.34
C GLY A 110 -4.77 5.20 -12.85
N CYS A 111 -5.83 6.00 -12.69
CA CYS A 111 -7.15 5.52 -12.30
C CYS A 111 -7.75 4.59 -13.36
N LYS A 112 -7.63 4.93 -14.65
CA LYS A 112 -8.10 4.09 -15.75
C LYS A 112 -7.42 2.72 -15.74
N VAL A 113 -6.09 2.68 -15.64
CA VAL A 113 -5.31 1.43 -15.56
C VAL A 113 -5.78 0.60 -14.35
N LEU A 114 -5.99 1.23 -13.20
CA LEU A 114 -6.46 0.53 -12.00
C LEU A 114 -7.86 -0.07 -12.19
N VAL A 115 -8.80 0.65 -12.81
CA VAL A 115 -10.15 0.12 -13.08
C VAL A 115 -10.08 -1.04 -14.07
N GLU A 116 -9.33 -0.89 -15.17
CA GLU A 116 -9.18 -1.91 -16.21
C GLU A 116 -8.46 -3.17 -15.69
N SER A 117 -7.62 -3.06 -14.65
CA SER A 117 -6.90 -4.20 -14.05
C SER A 117 -7.81 -5.23 -13.38
N LEU A 118 -9.05 -4.87 -13.05
CA LEU A 118 -10.03 -5.84 -12.55
C LEU A 118 -10.44 -6.90 -13.58
N GLY A 119 -10.27 -6.61 -14.89
CA GLY A 119 -10.59 -7.55 -15.98
C GLY A 119 -12.06 -7.93 -16.09
N ILE A 120 -12.99 -7.11 -15.57
CA ILE A 120 -14.44 -7.35 -15.58
C ILE A 120 -15.15 -6.38 -16.54
N ASP A 121 -16.23 -6.87 -17.15
CA ASP A 121 -17.07 -6.02 -18.00
C ASP A 121 -17.98 -5.14 -17.14
N LEU A 122 -17.73 -3.84 -17.18
CA LEU A 122 -18.42 -2.84 -16.38
C LEU A 122 -19.33 -1.91 -17.21
N ALA A 123 -19.33 -2.03 -18.56
CA ALA A 123 -20.06 -1.14 -19.44
C ALA A 123 -21.59 -1.12 -19.13
N GLY A 124 -22.16 0.08 -19.03
CA GLY A 124 -23.57 0.29 -18.70
C GLY A 124 -23.98 0.00 -17.25
N LYS A 125 -23.08 -0.54 -16.42
CA LYS A 125 -23.36 -0.85 -15.01
C LYS A 125 -23.18 0.39 -14.11
N LYS A 126 -23.79 0.31 -12.92
CA LYS A 126 -23.64 1.34 -11.90
C LYS A 126 -22.36 1.16 -11.11
N ALA A 127 -21.68 2.28 -10.83
CA ALA A 127 -20.57 2.34 -9.86
C ALA A 127 -20.94 3.28 -8.72
N VAL A 128 -20.52 2.96 -7.49
CA VAL A 128 -20.50 3.90 -6.35
C VAL A 128 -19.08 4.35 -6.06
N VAL A 129 -18.90 5.65 -5.88
CA VAL A 129 -17.59 6.25 -5.59
C VAL A 129 -17.65 6.93 -4.23
N PHE A 130 -17.03 6.34 -3.22
CA PHE A 130 -16.93 6.91 -1.88
C PHE A 130 -15.98 8.11 -1.91
N GLY A 131 -16.48 9.29 -1.52
CA GLY A 131 -15.75 10.56 -1.62
C GLY A 131 -15.65 11.07 -3.06
N GLY A 132 -16.65 10.82 -3.90
CA GLY A 132 -16.65 11.19 -5.31
C GLY A 132 -16.58 12.69 -5.59
N SER A 133 -16.96 13.54 -4.65
CA SER A 133 -16.82 15.00 -4.73
C SER A 133 -15.38 15.51 -4.48
N GLY A 134 -14.49 14.67 -3.93
CA GLY A 134 -13.08 15.00 -3.69
C GLY A 134 -12.22 15.00 -4.95
N GLY A 135 -10.94 15.41 -4.82
CA GLY A 135 -10.02 15.50 -5.96
C GLY A 135 -9.80 14.17 -6.68
N ALA A 136 -9.47 13.10 -5.94
CA ALA A 136 -9.33 11.76 -6.53
C ALA A 136 -10.69 11.18 -6.96
N GLY A 137 -11.75 11.47 -6.18
CA GLY A 137 -13.12 11.04 -6.49
C GLY A 137 -13.62 11.62 -7.80
N SER A 138 -13.41 12.91 -8.07
CA SER A 138 -13.79 13.54 -9.34
C SER A 138 -13.04 12.95 -10.53
N THR A 139 -11.79 12.56 -10.34
CA THR A 139 -11.02 11.80 -11.35
C THR A 139 -11.68 10.44 -11.63
N ALA A 140 -11.98 9.69 -10.57
CA ALA A 140 -12.62 8.39 -10.67
C ALA A 140 -14.00 8.48 -11.35
N MET A 141 -14.82 9.47 -10.96
CA MET A 141 -16.13 9.71 -11.59
C MET A 141 -16.00 9.92 -13.10
N MET A 142 -15.02 10.72 -13.54
CA MET A 142 -14.81 10.99 -14.96
C MET A 142 -14.31 9.74 -15.70
N VAL A 143 -13.34 9.01 -15.13
CA VAL A 143 -12.82 7.76 -15.71
C VAL A 143 -13.92 6.73 -15.90
N LEU A 144 -14.74 6.51 -14.86
CA LEU A 144 -15.83 5.54 -14.90
C LEU A 144 -16.88 5.92 -15.93
N ALA A 145 -17.24 7.20 -16.06
CA ALA A 145 -18.15 7.69 -17.08
C ALA A 145 -17.58 7.47 -18.50
N ASP A 146 -16.31 7.76 -18.72
CA ASP A 146 -15.62 7.57 -20.01
C ASP A 146 -15.49 6.07 -20.38
N LEU A 147 -15.46 5.17 -19.37
CA LEU A 147 -15.52 3.71 -19.55
C LEU A 147 -16.95 3.20 -19.73
N GLY A 148 -17.95 4.08 -19.86
CA GLY A 148 -19.34 3.73 -20.12
C GLY A 148 -20.14 3.26 -18.89
N MET A 149 -19.64 3.47 -17.68
CA MET A 149 -20.37 3.21 -16.45
C MET A 149 -21.33 4.36 -16.08
N ARG A 150 -22.17 4.13 -15.09
CA ARG A 150 -23.02 5.12 -14.44
C ARG A 150 -22.50 5.37 -13.02
N PRO A 151 -21.51 6.26 -12.83
CA PRO A 151 -20.95 6.52 -11.51
C PRO A 151 -21.88 7.38 -10.66
N VAL A 152 -21.97 7.07 -9.36
CA VAL A 152 -22.71 7.82 -8.35
C VAL A 152 -21.76 8.14 -7.21
N SER A 153 -21.67 9.44 -6.86
CA SER A 153 -20.89 9.88 -5.72
C SER A 153 -21.62 9.56 -4.42
N ILE A 154 -20.91 8.97 -3.45
CA ILE A 154 -21.37 8.75 -2.09
C ILE A 154 -20.50 9.59 -1.16
N ASP A 155 -21.10 10.59 -0.55
CA ASP A 155 -20.42 11.56 0.29
C ASP A 155 -21.03 11.61 1.71
N ARG A 156 -20.42 12.38 2.61
CA ARG A 156 -20.95 12.57 3.98
C ARG A 156 -22.22 13.37 4.04
N SER A 157 -22.52 14.15 3.00
CA SER A 157 -23.70 14.99 2.86
C SER A 157 -24.12 15.06 1.40
N GLY A 158 -25.37 15.43 1.15
CA GLY A 158 -25.94 15.52 -0.19
C GLY A 158 -27.05 14.49 -0.43
N GLU A 159 -27.36 14.22 -1.68
CA GLU A 159 -28.44 13.29 -2.06
C GLU A 159 -28.08 11.84 -1.75
N ASN A 160 -26.84 11.43 -2.07
CA ASN A 160 -26.36 10.06 -1.87
C ASN A 160 -25.27 10.05 -0.79
N THR A 161 -25.61 9.42 0.34
CA THR A 161 -24.77 9.37 1.53
C THR A 161 -24.54 7.93 1.99
N TYR A 162 -23.60 7.74 2.92
CA TYR A 162 -23.37 6.44 3.54
C TYR A 162 -24.63 5.88 4.23
N GLU A 163 -25.51 6.74 4.76
CA GLU A 163 -26.74 6.33 5.45
C GLU A 163 -27.76 5.73 4.49
N ASN A 164 -27.81 6.21 3.24
CA ASN A 164 -28.75 5.73 2.22
C ASN A 164 -28.11 4.82 1.14
N LEU A 165 -26.89 4.32 1.40
CA LEU A 165 -26.12 3.49 0.45
C LEU A 165 -26.92 2.29 -0.11
N LYS A 166 -27.86 1.74 0.65
CA LYS A 166 -28.74 0.65 0.20
C LYS A 166 -29.60 0.98 -1.04
N ARG A 167 -29.80 2.28 -1.37
CA ARG A 167 -30.45 2.69 -2.64
C ARG A 167 -29.62 2.31 -3.87
N HIS A 168 -28.35 1.97 -3.69
CA HIS A 168 -27.41 1.59 -4.73
C HIS A 168 -27.03 0.10 -4.63
N ALA A 169 -27.90 -0.74 -4.08
CA ALA A 169 -27.68 -2.18 -3.93
C ALA A 169 -27.42 -2.91 -5.27
N ASP A 170 -27.78 -2.28 -6.39
CA ASP A 170 -27.53 -2.73 -7.77
C ASP A 170 -26.14 -2.30 -8.32
N ALA A 171 -25.30 -1.64 -7.54
CA ALA A 171 -23.97 -1.24 -8.00
C ALA A 171 -23.06 -2.44 -8.21
N ALA A 172 -22.46 -2.52 -9.39
CA ALA A 172 -21.50 -3.56 -9.77
C ALA A 172 -20.08 -3.25 -9.35
N LEU A 173 -19.70 -1.96 -9.22
CA LEU A 173 -18.38 -1.52 -8.77
C LEU A 173 -18.51 -0.58 -7.57
N ALA A 174 -17.66 -0.79 -6.57
CA ALA A 174 -17.41 0.20 -5.53
C ALA A 174 -15.96 0.71 -5.63
N LEU A 175 -15.77 2.02 -5.52
CA LEU A 175 -14.45 2.64 -5.57
C LEU A 175 -14.28 3.60 -4.39
N ASN A 176 -13.33 3.31 -3.49
CA ASN A 176 -13.00 4.18 -2.36
C ASN A 176 -11.95 5.22 -2.77
N CYS A 177 -12.36 6.48 -2.75
CA CYS A 177 -11.47 7.64 -2.96
C CYS A 177 -11.28 8.46 -1.67
N THR A 178 -11.68 7.94 -0.52
CA THR A 178 -11.46 8.56 0.78
C THR A 178 -10.16 8.08 1.42
N PRO A 179 -9.60 8.81 2.39
CA PRO A 179 -8.45 8.34 3.16
C PRO A 179 -8.83 7.32 4.25
N VAL A 180 -10.09 6.91 4.37
CA VAL A 180 -10.53 5.96 5.40
C VAL A 180 -9.92 4.59 5.12
N GLY A 181 -9.27 4.01 6.11
CA GLY A 181 -8.54 2.74 6.00
C GLY A 181 -7.06 2.90 5.71
N MET A 182 -6.56 4.13 5.54
CA MET A 182 -5.13 4.42 5.42
C MET A 182 -4.44 4.43 6.79
N PHE A 183 -3.20 3.92 6.88
CA PHE A 183 -2.40 4.05 8.10
C PHE A 183 -2.25 5.52 8.53
N PRO A 184 -2.25 5.79 9.85
CA PRO A 184 -2.37 4.87 10.99
C PRO A 184 -3.83 4.54 11.40
N ALA A 185 -4.85 5.14 10.77
CA ALA A 185 -6.26 4.99 11.15
C ALA A 185 -6.89 3.72 10.54
N CYS A 186 -6.28 2.57 10.78
CA CYS A 186 -6.73 1.26 10.29
C CYS A 186 -6.65 0.17 11.38
N PRO A 187 -7.38 -0.94 11.21
CA PRO A 187 -8.31 -1.19 10.13
C PRO A 187 -9.59 -0.36 10.28
N ALA A 188 -9.97 0.36 9.21
CA ALA A 188 -11.22 1.11 9.14
C ALA A 188 -11.79 1.02 7.72
N ALA A 189 -13.10 1.15 7.58
CA ALA A 189 -13.81 1.18 6.31
C ALA A 189 -14.84 2.31 6.31
N PRO A 190 -15.12 2.98 5.17
CA PRO A 190 -16.14 4.01 5.09
C PRO A 190 -17.55 3.44 5.27
N CYS A 191 -17.77 2.17 4.93
CA CYS A 191 -19.03 1.45 5.08
C CYS A 191 -18.78 -0.07 5.09
N SER A 192 -19.83 -0.87 5.38
CA SER A 192 -19.85 -2.31 5.08
C SER A 192 -20.35 -2.56 3.66
N LEU A 193 -19.72 -3.50 2.96
CA LEU A 193 -20.12 -3.94 1.63
C LEU A 193 -21.43 -4.77 1.63
N GLU A 194 -21.98 -5.11 2.79
CA GLU A 194 -23.29 -5.78 2.90
C GLU A 194 -24.42 -4.99 2.25
N SER A 195 -24.28 -3.65 2.22
CA SER A 195 -25.23 -2.77 1.54
C SER A 195 -25.20 -2.86 0.00
N LEU A 196 -24.17 -3.52 -0.55
CA LEU A 196 -23.90 -3.63 -1.99
C LEU A 196 -23.79 -5.10 -2.41
N PRO A 197 -24.89 -5.87 -2.40
CA PRO A 197 -24.86 -7.30 -2.67
C PRO A 197 -24.52 -7.65 -4.12
N ALA A 198 -24.72 -6.74 -5.07
CA ALA A 198 -24.46 -6.95 -6.50
C ALA A 198 -23.05 -6.64 -6.96
N LEU A 199 -22.09 -6.38 -6.02
CA LEU A 199 -20.72 -6.04 -6.39
C LEU A 199 -20.04 -7.17 -7.16
N GLU A 200 -19.46 -6.80 -8.31
CA GLU A 200 -18.59 -7.60 -9.15
C GLU A 200 -17.12 -7.17 -8.99
N GLY A 201 -16.87 -5.98 -8.43
CA GLY A 201 -15.52 -5.46 -8.20
C GLY A 201 -15.45 -4.41 -7.11
N LEU A 202 -14.27 -4.31 -6.48
CA LEU A 202 -13.92 -3.26 -5.53
C LEU A 202 -12.56 -2.65 -5.89
N ILE A 203 -12.47 -1.34 -5.85
CA ILE A 203 -11.21 -0.60 -5.92
C ILE A 203 -11.06 0.26 -4.66
N ASP A 204 -9.87 0.25 -4.09
CA ASP A 204 -9.50 1.17 -3.03
C ASP A 204 -8.22 1.92 -3.43
N ILE A 205 -8.28 3.25 -3.61
CA ILE A 205 -7.08 4.01 -3.98
C ILE A 205 -6.07 4.15 -2.84
N VAL A 206 -6.41 3.74 -1.64
CA VAL A 206 -5.44 3.60 -0.55
C VAL A 206 -4.45 2.50 -0.93
N TYR A 207 -3.17 2.77 -0.74
CA TYR A 207 -2.07 1.83 -1.02
C TYR A 207 -1.22 1.52 0.22
N ASN A 208 -1.48 2.17 1.32
CA ASN A 208 -0.82 1.93 2.61
C ASN A 208 -1.86 1.94 3.74
N PRO A 209 -2.27 0.77 4.25
CA PRO A 209 -1.72 -0.59 4.06
C PRO A 209 -2.01 -1.17 2.66
N ALA A 210 -1.34 -2.30 2.35
CA ALA A 210 -1.53 -3.01 1.09
C ALA A 210 -2.95 -3.56 0.91
N ARG A 211 -3.63 -3.93 2.01
CA ARG A 211 -5.04 -4.38 2.05
C ARG A 211 -5.82 -3.57 3.07
N THR A 212 -6.77 -2.79 2.61
CA THR A 212 -7.68 -2.06 3.50
C THR A 212 -8.77 -2.97 4.07
N ALA A 213 -9.50 -2.51 5.07
CA ALA A 213 -10.63 -3.25 5.62
C ALA A 213 -11.72 -3.56 4.56
N LEU A 214 -11.96 -2.63 3.62
CA LEU A 214 -12.84 -2.87 2.47
C LEU A 214 -12.33 -3.99 1.57
N MET A 215 -11.05 -4.00 1.23
CA MET A 215 -10.45 -5.04 0.41
C MET A 215 -10.53 -6.39 1.10
N MET A 216 -10.23 -6.47 2.40
CA MET A 216 -10.37 -7.71 3.18
C MET A 216 -11.84 -8.18 3.27
N GLU A 217 -12.82 -7.27 3.30
CA GLU A 217 -14.25 -7.65 3.21
C GLU A 217 -14.60 -8.19 1.82
N ALA A 218 -14.08 -7.56 0.75
CA ALA A 218 -14.25 -8.04 -0.62
C ALA A 218 -13.65 -9.44 -0.83
N GLU A 219 -12.43 -9.70 -0.30
CA GLU A 219 -11.77 -11.01 -0.32
C GLU A 219 -12.65 -12.11 0.32
N ARG A 220 -13.19 -11.84 1.53
CA ARG A 220 -14.11 -12.78 2.20
C ARG A 220 -15.37 -13.08 1.38
N ARG A 221 -15.84 -12.10 0.60
CA ARG A 221 -17.00 -12.22 -0.30
C ARG A 221 -16.62 -12.76 -1.69
N LYS A 222 -15.35 -13.02 -1.94
CA LYS A 222 -14.79 -13.43 -3.25
C LYS A 222 -15.12 -12.43 -4.36
N VAL A 223 -15.15 -11.14 -4.01
CA VAL A 223 -15.28 -10.05 -4.96
C VAL A 223 -13.87 -9.63 -5.41
N PRO A 224 -13.58 -9.65 -6.72
CA PRO A 224 -12.33 -9.13 -7.27
C PRO A 224 -12.05 -7.72 -6.75
N ASN A 225 -10.80 -7.46 -6.33
CA ASN A 225 -10.45 -6.16 -5.78
C ASN A 225 -9.02 -5.74 -6.16
N ALA A 226 -8.76 -4.43 -6.15
CA ALA A 226 -7.46 -3.86 -6.44
C ALA A 226 -7.17 -2.64 -5.56
N GLY A 227 -5.92 -2.54 -5.08
CA GLY A 227 -5.41 -1.43 -4.26
C GLY A 227 -4.70 -0.35 -5.08
N GLY A 228 -4.55 0.84 -4.50
CA GLY A 228 -4.11 2.06 -5.16
C GLY A 228 -2.65 2.09 -5.64
N LEU A 229 -1.80 1.12 -5.29
CA LEU A 229 -0.39 1.14 -5.67
C LEU A 229 -0.20 1.12 -7.19
N LEU A 230 -1.00 0.33 -7.92
CA LEU A 230 -0.96 0.29 -9.38
C LEU A 230 -1.31 1.67 -9.99
N MET A 231 -2.32 2.35 -9.45
CA MET A 231 -2.65 3.73 -9.88
C MET A 231 -1.46 4.67 -9.67
N LEU A 232 -0.80 4.58 -8.51
CA LEU A 232 0.34 5.42 -8.15
C LEU A 232 1.53 5.21 -9.11
N VAL A 233 1.82 3.97 -9.51
CA VAL A 233 2.91 3.66 -10.45
C VAL A 233 2.51 4.04 -11.88
N ALA A 234 1.29 3.73 -12.32
CA ALA A 234 0.85 4.02 -13.68
C ALA A 234 0.78 5.54 -13.97
N GLN A 235 0.28 6.36 -13.03
CA GLN A 235 0.28 7.81 -13.21
C GLN A 235 1.71 8.36 -13.29
N ALA A 236 2.65 7.79 -12.52
CA ALA A 236 4.06 8.19 -12.58
C ALA A 236 4.70 7.77 -13.92
N ALA A 237 4.39 6.59 -14.44
CA ALA A 237 4.86 6.15 -15.74
C ALA A 237 4.40 7.11 -16.85
N GLN A 238 3.14 7.54 -16.84
CA GLN A 238 2.66 8.52 -17.79
C GLN A 238 3.33 9.89 -17.61
N ALA A 239 3.63 10.31 -16.38
CA ALA A 239 4.38 11.54 -16.14
C ALA A 239 5.81 11.44 -16.69
N VAL A 240 6.50 10.30 -16.53
CA VAL A 240 7.80 10.04 -17.16
C VAL A 240 7.71 10.18 -18.69
N GLU A 241 6.69 9.59 -19.31
CA GLU A 241 6.48 9.75 -20.76
C GLU A 241 6.30 11.21 -21.18
N ARG A 242 5.64 12.02 -20.34
CA ARG A 242 5.50 13.49 -20.60
C ARG A 242 6.83 14.22 -20.48
N TYR A 243 7.68 13.83 -19.52
CA TYR A 243 8.97 14.46 -19.27
C TYR A 243 10.02 14.09 -20.32
N THR A 244 10.08 12.82 -20.70
CA THR A 244 11.19 12.28 -21.50
C THR A 244 10.82 12.01 -22.96
N GLY A 245 9.54 11.87 -23.26
CA GLY A 245 9.04 11.38 -24.55
C GLY A 245 9.17 9.86 -24.72
N GLU A 246 9.77 9.14 -23.78
CA GLU A 246 9.96 7.70 -23.82
C GLU A 246 8.73 6.98 -23.24
N ARG A 247 8.20 6.02 -23.99
CA ARG A 247 7.02 5.25 -23.58
C ARG A 247 7.40 4.19 -22.56
N ILE A 248 6.65 4.14 -21.47
CA ILE A 248 6.75 3.08 -20.45
C ILE A 248 5.63 2.05 -20.70
N ASP A 249 6.01 0.82 -20.99
CA ASP A 249 5.05 -0.25 -21.26
C ASP A 249 4.37 -0.78 -19.99
N MET A 250 3.26 -1.49 -20.16
CA MET A 250 2.49 -2.05 -19.05
C MET A 250 3.29 -3.10 -18.27
N ALA A 251 4.17 -3.85 -18.94
CA ALA A 251 5.00 -4.86 -18.27
C ALA A 251 5.94 -4.20 -17.24
N ARG A 252 6.54 -3.05 -17.60
CA ARG A 252 7.38 -2.28 -16.68
C ARG A 252 6.58 -1.69 -15.51
N ILE A 253 5.37 -1.17 -15.78
CA ILE A 253 4.46 -0.66 -14.74
C ILE A 253 4.13 -1.76 -13.74
N MET A 254 3.77 -2.95 -14.22
CA MET A 254 3.44 -4.11 -13.37
C MET A 254 4.66 -4.60 -12.57
N ASP A 255 5.83 -4.68 -13.19
CA ASP A 255 7.08 -5.08 -12.54
C ASP A 255 7.46 -4.12 -11.39
N VAL A 256 7.41 -2.80 -11.63
CA VAL A 256 7.70 -1.80 -10.58
C VAL A 256 6.64 -1.86 -9.46
N THR A 257 5.36 -2.03 -9.82
CA THR A 257 4.28 -2.19 -8.82
C THR A 257 4.51 -3.42 -7.95
N ALA A 258 4.86 -4.55 -8.55
CA ALA A 258 5.11 -5.80 -7.85
C ALA A 258 6.30 -5.67 -6.89
N ARG A 259 7.44 -5.11 -7.35
CA ARG A 259 8.63 -4.91 -6.50
C ARG A 259 8.38 -3.97 -5.34
N LEU A 260 7.64 -2.88 -5.54
CA LEU A 260 7.26 -1.98 -4.46
C LEU A 260 6.33 -2.65 -3.46
N SER A 261 5.30 -3.36 -3.94
CA SER A 261 4.42 -4.14 -3.07
C SER A 261 5.22 -5.11 -2.22
N ALA A 262 6.17 -5.79 -2.84
CA ALA A 262 7.05 -6.74 -2.19
C ALA A 262 7.94 -6.10 -1.12
N SER A 263 8.57 -4.95 -1.40
CA SER A 263 9.46 -4.28 -0.45
C SER A 263 8.71 -3.75 0.77
N GLU A 264 7.46 -3.35 0.61
CA GLU A 264 6.66 -2.72 1.65
C GLU A 264 5.89 -3.72 2.52
N GLN A 265 5.47 -4.85 1.98
CA GLN A 265 4.76 -5.85 2.78
C GLN A 265 5.70 -6.56 3.76
N ASN A 266 5.21 -6.79 4.98
CA ASN A 266 5.89 -7.59 5.99
C ASN A 266 5.79 -9.09 5.67
N VAL A 267 6.69 -9.89 6.24
CA VAL A 267 6.55 -11.36 6.31
C VAL A 267 6.27 -11.76 7.74
N ALA A 268 5.05 -12.19 8.04
CA ALA A 268 4.63 -12.58 9.38
C ALA A 268 4.71 -14.10 9.56
N LEU A 269 5.57 -14.56 10.48
CA LEU A 269 5.73 -15.98 10.79
C LEU A 269 4.77 -16.39 11.91
N ILE A 270 3.85 -17.31 11.61
CA ILE A 270 2.93 -17.92 12.57
C ILE A 270 3.18 -19.44 12.69
N GLY A 271 2.60 -20.07 13.69
CA GLY A 271 2.71 -21.53 13.92
C GLY A 271 2.83 -21.89 15.38
N MET A 272 2.86 -23.18 15.66
CA MET A 272 2.87 -23.73 17.02
C MET A 272 4.01 -23.17 17.88
N PRO A 273 3.81 -23.03 19.19
CA PRO A 273 4.91 -22.77 20.12
C PRO A 273 6.02 -23.79 19.93
N GLY A 274 7.27 -23.32 19.76
CA GLY A 274 8.41 -24.23 19.58
C GLY A 274 8.72 -24.68 18.17
N CYS A 275 7.98 -24.25 17.16
CA CYS A 275 8.30 -24.57 15.75
C CYS A 275 9.51 -23.80 15.19
N GLY A 276 10.03 -22.78 15.90
CA GLY A 276 11.29 -22.10 15.54
C GLY A 276 11.14 -20.73 14.88
N LYS A 277 9.97 -20.08 14.98
CA LYS A 277 9.67 -18.79 14.33
C LYS A 277 10.76 -17.73 14.51
N THR A 278 11.17 -17.47 15.74
CA THR A 278 12.21 -16.46 16.04
C THR A 278 13.51 -16.74 15.29
N ARG A 279 14.02 -17.97 15.37
CA ARG A 279 15.27 -18.34 14.69
C ARG A 279 15.16 -18.33 13.18
N VAL A 280 14.03 -18.76 12.63
CA VAL A 280 13.76 -18.71 11.19
C VAL A 280 13.61 -17.26 10.76
N GLY A 281 12.91 -16.43 11.56
CA GLY A 281 12.74 -14.99 11.29
C GLY A 281 14.07 -14.24 11.24
N GLU A 282 14.99 -14.50 12.18
CA GLU A 282 16.34 -13.93 12.17
C GLU A 282 17.15 -14.30 10.91
N GLN A 283 17.03 -15.54 10.44
CA GLN A 283 17.72 -15.97 9.20
C GLN A 283 17.03 -15.41 7.96
N LEU A 284 15.71 -15.41 7.92
CA LEU A 284 14.92 -14.87 6.82
C LEU A 284 15.18 -13.37 6.63
N ALA A 285 15.23 -12.62 7.73
CA ALA A 285 15.51 -11.19 7.71
C ALA A 285 16.87 -10.88 7.06
N LYS A 286 17.90 -11.69 7.35
CA LYS A 286 19.20 -11.59 6.70
C LYS A 286 19.14 -11.91 5.21
N LEU A 287 18.35 -12.92 4.80
CA LEU A 287 18.19 -13.31 3.39
C LEU A 287 17.44 -12.27 2.56
N LEU A 288 16.53 -11.50 3.20
CA LEU A 288 15.70 -10.49 2.56
C LEU A 288 16.25 -9.06 2.74
N ASP A 289 17.34 -8.89 3.49
CA ASP A 289 17.89 -7.58 3.91
C ASP A 289 16.83 -6.72 4.63
N ARG A 290 16.13 -7.33 5.62
CA ARG A 290 15.05 -6.70 6.39
C ARG A 290 15.30 -6.74 7.88
N THR A 291 14.60 -5.90 8.61
CA THR A 291 14.60 -5.92 10.09
C THR A 291 13.73 -7.07 10.59
N HIS A 292 14.27 -7.86 11.53
CA HIS A 292 13.50 -8.86 12.27
C HIS A 292 12.92 -8.28 13.55
N VAL A 293 11.63 -8.50 13.80
CA VAL A 293 10.94 -8.14 15.03
C VAL A 293 10.24 -9.37 15.60
N ASP A 294 10.56 -9.70 16.87
CA ASP A 294 9.87 -10.75 17.64
C ASP A 294 8.85 -10.10 18.58
N ILE A 295 7.57 -10.46 18.43
CA ILE A 295 6.47 -9.84 19.20
C ILE A 295 6.62 -10.11 20.71
N ASP A 296 7.07 -11.31 21.10
CA ASP A 296 7.25 -11.64 22.53
C ASP A 296 8.38 -10.79 23.15
N ARG A 297 9.45 -10.50 22.38
CA ARG A 297 10.53 -9.61 22.80
C ARG A 297 10.08 -8.15 22.88
N ALA A 298 9.40 -7.65 21.86
CA ALA A 298 8.88 -6.29 21.85
C ALA A 298 7.88 -6.06 22.99
N PHE A 299 7.04 -7.04 23.27
CA PHE A 299 6.17 -7.03 24.44
C PHE A 299 6.97 -6.88 25.74
N GLY A 300 8.01 -7.70 25.91
CA GLY A 300 8.85 -7.67 27.13
C GLY A 300 9.58 -6.35 27.34
N GLU A 301 10.08 -5.73 26.26
CA GLU A 301 10.71 -4.42 26.29
C GLU A 301 9.74 -3.31 26.73
N GLU A 302 8.50 -3.36 26.26
CA GLU A 302 7.47 -2.36 26.61
C GLU A 302 6.85 -2.60 28.01
N ALA A 303 6.69 -3.86 28.41
CA ALA A 303 6.09 -4.22 29.69
C ALA A 303 7.08 -4.18 30.86
N GLY A 304 8.38 -4.16 30.58
CA GLY A 304 9.45 -4.23 31.57
C GLY A 304 9.55 -5.60 32.27
N MET A 305 8.86 -6.63 31.75
CA MET A 305 8.85 -8.00 32.28
C MET A 305 8.58 -9.00 31.14
N SER A 306 8.93 -10.27 31.37
CA SER A 306 8.68 -11.33 30.38
C SER A 306 7.18 -11.62 30.23
N CYS A 307 6.80 -12.16 29.03
CA CYS A 307 5.43 -12.64 28.80
C CYS A 307 4.96 -13.64 29.87
N ALA A 308 5.84 -14.51 30.35
CA ALA A 308 5.52 -15.49 31.39
C ALA A 308 5.16 -14.81 32.70
N GLU A 309 5.99 -13.90 33.19
CA GLU A 309 5.74 -13.12 34.42
C GLU A 309 4.48 -12.28 34.31
N PHE A 310 4.20 -11.69 33.12
CA PHE A 310 2.98 -10.92 32.92
C PHE A 310 1.74 -11.82 33.00
N ILE A 311 1.77 -13.00 32.41
CA ILE A 311 0.68 -13.98 32.50
C ILE A 311 0.45 -14.45 33.95
N GLU A 312 1.51 -14.70 34.70
CA GLU A 312 1.41 -15.11 36.12
C GLU A 312 0.82 -13.99 37.01
N THR A 313 1.16 -12.74 36.73
CA THR A 313 0.76 -11.60 37.59
C THR A 313 -0.55 -10.96 37.20
N GLN A 314 -0.85 -10.88 35.90
CA GLN A 314 -1.99 -10.15 35.34
C GLN A 314 -3.02 -11.06 34.64
N GLY A 315 -2.69 -12.32 34.41
CA GLY A 315 -3.54 -13.30 33.72
C GLY A 315 -3.38 -13.32 32.21
N GLU A 316 -3.84 -14.43 31.61
CA GLU A 316 -3.70 -14.65 30.17
C GLU A 316 -4.53 -13.66 29.34
N ASP A 317 -5.75 -13.30 29.77
CA ASP A 317 -6.63 -12.38 29.00
C ASP A 317 -6.03 -10.98 28.92
N ALA A 318 -5.48 -10.44 29.99
CA ALA A 318 -4.78 -9.15 30.00
C ALA A 318 -3.54 -9.19 29.08
N PHE A 319 -2.78 -10.30 29.13
CA PHE A 319 -1.67 -10.51 28.22
C PHE A 319 -2.10 -10.47 26.75
N ARG A 320 -3.20 -11.15 26.38
CA ARG A 320 -3.68 -11.19 24.99
C ARG A 320 -4.13 -9.81 24.50
N VAL A 321 -4.76 -9.01 25.34
CA VAL A 321 -5.09 -7.62 24.98
C VAL A 321 -3.82 -6.85 24.65
N ARG A 322 -2.83 -6.91 25.52
CA ARG A 322 -1.57 -6.18 25.34
C ARG A 322 -0.74 -6.70 24.15
N GLU A 323 -0.71 -8.04 23.93
CA GLU A 323 -0.10 -8.67 22.78
C GLU A 323 -0.71 -8.12 21.47
N THR A 324 -2.04 -7.97 21.39
CA THR A 324 -2.74 -7.39 20.25
C THR A 324 -2.35 -5.92 19.99
N GLU A 325 -2.18 -5.11 21.04
CA GLU A 325 -1.75 -3.70 20.91
C GLU A 325 -0.32 -3.61 20.34
N VAL A 326 0.60 -4.42 20.88
CA VAL A 326 1.99 -4.49 20.39
C VAL A 326 2.02 -4.93 18.92
N LEU A 327 1.26 -5.99 18.60
CA LEU A 327 1.13 -6.51 17.25
C LEU A 327 0.65 -5.43 16.28
N GLY A 328 -0.40 -4.68 16.63
CA GLY A 328 -0.97 -3.64 15.78
C GLY A 328 0.04 -2.55 15.41
N ARG A 329 0.84 -2.10 16.38
CA ARG A 329 1.89 -1.09 16.14
C ARG A 329 3.04 -1.61 15.28
N ILE A 330 3.42 -2.87 15.42
CA ILE A 330 4.50 -3.48 14.63
C ILE A 330 4.00 -3.80 13.24
N ALA A 331 2.82 -4.40 13.10
CA ALA A 331 2.24 -4.77 11.80
C ALA A 331 1.91 -3.56 10.92
N ALA A 332 1.73 -2.37 11.50
CA ALA A 332 1.55 -1.12 10.77
C ALA A 332 2.84 -0.55 10.16
N GLN A 333 4.00 -1.13 10.45
CA GLN A 333 5.25 -0.79 9.80
C GLN A 333 5.40 -1.60 8.50
N SER A 334 6.38 -1.23 7.68
CA SER A 334 6.64 -1.84 6.37
C SER A 334 7.98 -2.57 6.34
N GLY A 335 8.09 -3.59 5.48
CA GLY A 335 9.35 -4.25 5.15
C GLY A 335 9.97 -5.09 6.27
N LEU A 336 9.17 -5.53 7.25
CA LEU A 336 9.65 -6.31 8.40
C LEU A 336 9.52 -7.83 8.15
N VAL A 337 10.34 -8.59 8.90
CA VAL A 337 10.08 -10.01 9.21
C VAL A 337 9.59 -10.08 10.66
N ILE A 338 8.34 -10.48 10.87
CA ILE A 338 7.67 -10.48 12.16
C ILE A 338 7.53 -11.92 12.67
N SER A 339 8.09 -12.24 13.83
CA SER A 339 7.84 -13.51 14.50
C SER A 339 6.73 -13.33 15.53
N CYS A 340 5.57 -13.97 15.30
CA CYS A 340 4.41 -13.86 16.19
C CYS A 340 4.45 -14.84 17.36
N GLY A 341 3.86 -14.47 18.50
CA GLY A 341 3.60 -15.38 19.60
C GLY A 341 2.73 -16.57 19.18
N GLY A 342 2.90 -17.73 19.83
CA GLY A 342 2.12 -18.94 19.47
C GLY A 342 0.62 -18.82 19.75
N GLY A 343 0.17 -17.78 20.44
CA GLY A 343 -1.24 -17.50 20.72
C GLY A 343 -1.87 -16.46 19.83
N VAL A 344 -1.14 -15.89 18.87
CA VAL A 344 -1.62 -14.78 18.01
C VAL A 344 -2.96 -15.07 17.34
N VAL A 345 -3.20 -16.33 16.94
CA VAL A 345 -4.42 -16.78 16.25
C VAL A 345 -5.63 -16.97 17.17
N THR A 346 -5.45 -16.84 18.50
CA THR A 346 -6.56 -17.03 19.46
C THR A 346 -7.49 -15.82 19.56
N ARG A 347 -7.07 -14.66 19.02
CA ARG A 347 -7.88 -13.45 18.90
C ARG A 347 -8.08 -13.13 17.43
N SER A 348 -9.34 -13.15 16.98
CA SER A 348 -9.70 -12.98 15.56
C SER A 348 -9.30 -11.62 14.97
N GLU A 349 -9.28 -10.57 15.79
CA GLU A 349 -8.85 -9.23 15.38
C GLU A 349 -7.39 -9.15 14.96
N ASN A 350 -6.52 -10.02 15.47
CA ASN A 350 -5.12 -10.09 15.08
C ASN A 350 -4.94 -10.47 13.61
N TYR A 351 -5.90 -11.20 13.02
CA TYR A 351 -5.87 -11.52 11.59
C TYR A 351 -5.86 -10.24 10.74
N ALA A 352 -6.80 -9.34 10.99
CA ALA A 352 -6.89 -8.10 10.22
C ALA A 352 -5.63 -7.22 10.40
N LEU A 353 -5.08 -7.15 11.61
CA LEU A 353 -3.85 -6.41 11.91
C LEU A 353 -2.64 -6.94 11.15
N LEU A 354 -2.52 -8.26 10.99
CA LEU A 354 -1.44 -8.87 10.21
C LEU A 354 -1.71 -8.80 8.71
N HIS A 355 -2.89 -9.26 8.28
CA HIS A 355 -3.21 -9.46 6.87
C HIS A 355 -3.24 -8.16 6.07
N GLN A 356 -3.54 -7.02 6.72
CA GLN A 356 -3.58 -5.73 6.04
C GLN A 356 -2.24 -5.34 5.38
N ASN A 357 -1.09 -5.74 5.95
CA ASN A 357 0.22 -5.38 5.38
C ASN A 357 1.25 -6.51 5.48
N SER A 358 0.85 -7.76 5.64
CA SER A 358 1.78 -8.88 5.72
C SER A 358 1.38 -10.03 4.80
N ILE A 359 2.39 -10.78 4.34
CA ILE A 359 2.24 -12.15 3.89
C ILE A 359 2.41 -13.03 5.11
N ILE A 360 1.37 -13.79 5.45
CA ILE A 360 1.33 -14.65 6.63
C ILE A 360 1.85 -16.03 6.26
N VAL A 361 3.00 -16.42 6.83
CA VAL A 361 3.65 -17.71 6.60
C VAL A 361 3.50 -18.61 7.82
N MET A 362 2.84 -19.73 7.67
CA MET A 362 2.78 -20.77 8.70
C MET A 362 4.01 -21.65 8.62
N LEU A 363 4.77 -21.72 9.72
CA LEU A 363 5.79 -22.76 9.90
C LEU A 363 5.15 -24.01 10.49
N ASP A 364 5.00 -25.05 9.67
CA ASP A 364 4.47 -26.34 10.07
C ASP A 364 5.63 -27.27 10.50
N ARG A 365 5.57 -27.78 11.72
CA ARG A 365 6.56 -28.70 12.29
C ARG A 365 5.83 -29.83 13.00
N PRO A 366 6.26 -31.09 12.83
CA PRO A 366 5.69 -32.22 13.54
C PRO A 366 5.64 -31.98 15.07
N ILE A 367 4.55 -32.37 15.71
CA ILE A 367 4.27 -32.07 17.12
C ILE A 367 5.34 -32.66 18.03
N ASP A 368 5.85 -33.85 17.74
CA ASP A 368 6.93 -34.54 18.46
C ASP A 368 8.27 -33.80 18.40
N GLN A 369 8.48 -32.93 17.40
CA GLN A 369 9.68 -32.12 17.21
C GLN A 369 9.58 -30.71 17.82
N LEU A 370 8.45 -30.35 18.43
CA LEU A 370 8.26 -29.03 19.02
C LEU A 370 9.03 -28.88 20.33
N SER A 371 9.78 -27.77 20.48
CA SER A 371 10.48 -27.48 21.74
C SER A 371 9.49 -27.11 22.83
N LYS A 372 9.57 -27.80 23.99
CA LYS A 372 8.71 -27.58 25.17
C LYS A 372 9.30 -26.58 26.18
N LYS A 373 10.54 -26.14 26.00
CA LYS A 373 11.29 -25.36 27.01
C LYS A 373 10.78 -23.91 27.09
N GLY A 374 10.52 -23.43 28.33
CA GLY A 374 10.20 -22.02 28.60
C GLY A 374 8.81 -21.55 28.12
N ARG A 375 7.76 -22.42 28.19
CA ARG A 375 6.42 -22.12 27.68
C ARG A 375 5.33 -22.49 28.70
N PRO A 376 4.90 -21.55 29.58
CA PRO A 376 3.96 -21.84 30.68
C PRO A 376 2.61 -22.38 30.16
N ILE A 377 2.04 -21.80 29.12
CA ILE A 377 0.75 -22.25 28.55
C ILE A 377 0.89 -23.67 27.96
N THR A 378 1.97 -23.95 27.25
CA THR A 378 2.22 -25.31 26.72
C THR A 378 2.44 -26.34 27.82
N ALA A 379 3.06 -25.94 28.90
CA ALA A 379 3.25 -26.80 30.07
C ALA A 379 1.94 -27.08 30.82
N ARG A 380 1.04 -26.10 30.89
CA ARG A 380 -0.29 -26.20 31.49
C ARG A 380 -1.26 -27.05 30.67
N ASP A 381 -1.39 -26.77 29.39
CA ASP A 381 -2.46 -27.30 28.51
C ASP A 381 -2.07 -28.56 27.73
N GLY A 382 -0.78 -28.83 27.57
CA GLY A 382 -0.26 -29.88 26.71
C GLY A 382 -0.14 -29.44 25.24
N VAL A 383 0.85 -30.02 24.53
CA VAL A 383 1.13 -29.65 23.10
C VAL A 383 0.02 -30.13 22.18
N GLU A 384 -0.49 -31.33 22.41
CA GLU A 384 -1.52 -32.00 21.61
C GLU A 384 -2.84 -31.20 21.65
N ALA A 385 -3.30 -30.82 22.84
CA ALA A 385 -4.53 -30.05 23.05
C ALA A 385 -4.40 -28.63 22.42
N LEU A 386 -3.20 -28.02 22.52
CA LEU A 386 -2.95 -26.75 21.82
C LEU A 386 -2.95 -26.91 20.30
N ALA A 387 -2.39 -28.00 19.78
CA ALA A 387 -2.37 -28.30 18.36
C ALA A 387 -3.78 -28.49 17.80
N GLU A 388 -4.62 -29.28 18.47
CA GLU A 388 -6.01 -29.49 18.08
C GLU A 388 -6.78 -28.17 17.93
N ARG A 389 -6.61 -27.25 18.87
CA ARG A 389 -7.29 -25.95 18.88
C ARG A 389 -6.72 -24.95 17.89
N ARG A 390 -5.38 -24.92 17.66
CA ARG A 390 -4.70 -23.82 16.96
C ARG A 390 -4.28 -24.15 15.52
N LEU A 391 -4.00 -25.42 15.17
CA LEU A 391 -3.59 -25.77 13.80
C LEU A 391 -4.63 -25.38 12.74
N PRO A 392 -5.94 -25.58 12.97
CA PRO A 392 -6.95 -25.12 12.00
C PRO A 392 -6.91 -23.60 11.81
N LEU A 393 -6.68 -22.82 12.89
CA LEU A 393 -6.61 -21.36 12.83
C LEU A 393 -5.34 -20.89 12.08
N TYR A 394 -4.18 -21.48 12.35
CA TYR A 394 -2.96 -21.15 11.61
C TYR A 394 -3.11 -21.41 10.12
N ARG A 395 -3.72 -22.56 9.74
CA ARG A 395 -3.96 -22.89 8.33
C ARG A 395 -4.96 -21.95 7.66
N ALA A 396 -5.98 -21.50 8.40
CA ALA A 396 -6.95 -20.56 7.90
C ALA A 396 -6.39 -19.15 7.66
N TRP A 397 -5.35 -18.77 8.43
CA TRP A 397 -4.73 -17.44 8.32
C TRP A 397 -3.56 -17.39 7.34
N ALA A 398 -2.94 -18.52 7.06
CA ALA A 398 -1.71 -18.58 6.28
C ALA A 398 -1.96 -18.36 4.79
N ASP A 399 -1.26 -17.40 4.21
CA ASP A 399 -1.10 -17.26 2.77
C ASP A 399 -0.18 -18.34 2.21
N VAL A 400 0.84 -18.75 3.01
CA VAL A 400 1.85 -19.76 2.65
C VAL A 400 2.06 -20.71 3.83
N VAL A 401 2.12 -22.02 3.56
CA VAL A 401 2.48 -23.03 4.55
C VAL A 401 3.82 -23.66 4.18
N VAL A 402 4.79 -23.59 5.09
CA VAL A 402 6.15 -24.12 4.90
C VAL A 402 6.43 -25.20 5.94
N GLN A 403 6.83 -26.38 5.46
CA GLN A 403 7.33 -27.47 6.31
C GLN A 403 8.72 -27.11 6.83
N SER A 404 8.88 -27.06 8.16
CA SER A 404 10.17 -26.79 8.79
C SER A 404 11.21 -27.83 8.42
N ARG A 405 12.42 -27.39 8.13
CA ARG A 405 13.58 -28.23 7.85
C ARG A 405 14.42 -28.47 9.12
N GLU A 406 15.52 -29.21 8.97
CA GLU A 406 16.42 -29.56 10.07
C GLU A 406 16.99 -28.35 10.80
N CYS A 407 17.31 -27.28 10.09
CA CYS A 407 17.83 -26.05 10.68
C CYS A 407 17.05 -24.79 10.27
N ALA A 408 17.24 -23.71 11.03
CA ALA A 408 16.56 -22.44 10.81
C ALA A 408 16.94 -21.80 9.46
N ALA A 409 18.21 -21.92 9.05
CA ALA A 409 18.69 -21.34 7.80
C ALA A 409 18.06 -22.03 6.57
N SER A 410 17.98 -23.37 6.57
CA SER A 410 17.33 -24.10 5.49
C SER A 410 15.83 -23.87 5.44
N THR A 411 15.16 -23.72 6.60
CA THR A 411 13.74 -23.34 6.64
C THR A 411 13.53 -21.92 6.12
N ALA A 412 14.39 -20.97 6.48
CA ALA A 412 14.32 -19.60 5.99
C ALA A 412 14.49 -19.50 4.46
N ALA A 413 15.37 -20.31 3.88
CA ALA A 413 15.53 -20.40 2.42
C ALA A 413 14.25 -20.90 1.76
N VAL A 414 13.61 -21.96 2.31
CA VAL A 414 12.33 -22.46 1.78
C VAL A 414 11.22 -21.41 1.92
N VAL A 415 11.19 -20.66 3.03
CA VAL A 415 10.24 -19.54 3.18
C VAL A 415 10.47 -18.50 2.09
N ARG A 416 11.71 -18.02 1.90
CA ARG A 416 12.05 -17.05 0.84
C ARG A 416 11.58 -17.52 -0.53
N ASP A 417 11.88 -18.77 -0.88
CA ASP A 417 11.56 -19.35 -2.20
C ASP A 417 10.06 -19.62 -2.39
N ALA A 418 9.30 -19.73 -1.30
CA ALA A 418 7.84 -19.89 -1.29
C ALA A 418 7.07 -18.56 -1.23
N LEU A 419 7.76 -17.46 -0.92
CA LEU A 419 7.12 -16.13 -1.03
C LEU A 419 6.75 -15.89 -2.50
N PRO A 420 5.62 -15.24 -2.79
CA PRO A 420 5.25 -14.93 -4.16
C PRO A 420 6.43 -14.29 -4.89
N ALA A 421 6.63 -14.63 -6.17
CA ALA A 421 7.72 -14.10 -7.01
C ALA A 421 7.73 -12.55 -7.11
N MET A 422 6.84 -11.93 -6.36
CA MET A 422 6.66 -10.49 -6.22
C MET A 422 7.26 -9.91 -4.92
N LEU A 423 7.98 -10.72 -4.12
CA LEU A 423 8.77 -10.26 -2.98
C LEU A 423 10.26 -10.29 -3.31
#